data_28479171bdeaebc41e2b0aa31171d039
#
_entry.id   28479171bdeaebc41e2b0aa31171d039
#
_cell.length_a   1.000
_cell.length_b   1.000
_cell.length_c   1.000
_cell.angle_alpha   90.00
_cell.angle_beta   90.00
_cell.angle_gamma   90.00
#
_symmetry.space_group_name_H-M   'P 1'
#
loop_
_entity.id
_entity.type
_entity.pdbx_description
1 polymer ?
#
loop_
_entity_poly.entity_id
_entity_poly.type
_entity_poly.pdbx_seq_one_letter_code
_entity_poly.pdbx_strand_id
1 'polypeptide(L)'
;IEMLLPVENGALNAPLLTYNFSETMLKANLVITQINGQPDSLSPHNVEIVMYELAEGFADSVIITNAPQLSDGSIYKYEFIGQDLATNSSNLVVSNNVLFDTTIPVVSMSRPLDSEILNTVDISFLNSEKLNIGDFVFTRTSGTSDPSSPHRIPVIDEGLLEGMHTDWALDLKGNLVDGTRYKITFDGSDRAGNKAQFTPISNVLYDINPPIVIIEYPLNDGYFNAPKFTYSTNEQLKEAIITISRVGGPDDPNSPHIFDIPSTYRFEGFYQDVNFEDKINLVDGSSYEISIVVTDMAKNTAETIIISNVTFDITAHVLSVTSPLEDSFYLDFLLEYNVSEPLSFGRVDLQRTRGVYDADSPYTIELDNEQLLVLENSSIDLDQILPLKSGAGYDIQISILDRAGNSSDEEILIENVTY
;
A
#
# COMPACT_ATOMS: atom_id res chain seq x y z
N ILE A 1 11.69 -4.91 63.04
CA ILE A 1 11.47 -5.52 61.73
C ILE A 1 10.65 -4.59 60.91
N GLU A 2 11.06 -4.40 59.65
CA GLU A 2 10.29 -3.73 58.59
C GLU A 2 10.08 -4.71 57.44
N MET A 3 8.87 -4.83 56.91
CA MET A 3 8.56 -5.63 55.72
C MET A 3 8.19 -4.68 54.61
N LEU A 4 8.97 -4.68 53.52
CA LEU A 4 8.82 -3.79 52.39
C LEU A 4 8.11 -4.46 51.21
N LEU A 5 8.25 -5.78 51.08
CA LEU A 5 7.47 -6.65 50.19
C LEU A 5 7.06 -7.91 50.92
N PRO A 6 5.83 -8.37 50.69
CA PRO A 6 4.79 -7.80 49.88
C PRO A 6 4.18 -6.54 50.48
N VAL A 7 3.83 -5.56 49.63
CA VAL A 7 3.08 -4.37 50.10
C VAL A 7 1.60 -4.68 50.24
N GLU A 8 0.92 -3.96 51.14
CA GLU A 8 -0.53 -4.07 51.27
C GLU A 8 -1.24 -3.78 49.95
N ASN A 9 -2.25 -4.62 49.61
CA ASN A 9 -2.94 -4.63 48.34
C ASN A 9 -2.00 -4.85 47.14
N GLY A 10 -0.81 -5.40 47.31
CA GLY A 10 0.14 -5.74 46.27
C GLY A 10 -0.18 -6.99 45.47
N ALA A 11 0.72 -7.38 44.57
CA ALA A 11 0.68 -8.68 43.91
C ALA A 11 2.11 -9.23 43.77
N LEU A 12 2.23 -10.56 43.77
CA LEU A 12 3.48 -11.29 43.63
C LEU A 12 3.27 -12.50 42.73
N ASN A 13 4.27 -12.82 41.91
CA ASN A 13 4.30 -14.04 41.09
C ASN A 13 5.25 -15.13 41.63
N ALA A 14 5.89 -14.84 42.74
CA ALA A 14 6.72 -15.77 43.49
C ALA A 14 6.62 -15.44 45.00
N PRO A 15 6.87 -16.39 45.89
CA PRO A 15 6.89 -16.14 47.34
C PRO A 15 8.15 -15.35 47.74
N LEU A 16 8.16 -14.05 47.40
CA LEU A 16 9.26 -13.12 47.69
C LEU A 16 8.99 -12.33 48.94
N LEU A 17 10.07 -12.03 49.69
CA LEU A 17 10.06 -11.17 50.84
C LEU A 17 11.19 -10.15 50.77
N THR A 18 10.88 -8.88 50.95
CA THR A 18 11.87 -7.82 51.17
C THR A 18 11.68 -7.22 52.53
N TYR A 19 12.72 -7.24 53.34
CA TYR A 19 12.65 -6.79 54.73
C TYR A 19 13.95 -6.13 55.18
N ASN A 20 13.85 -5.47 56.34
CA ASN A 20 15.00 -4.89 57.01
C ASN A 20 14.96 -5.25 58.50
N PHE A 21 16.04 -5.81 59.02
CA PHE A 21 16.24 -6.05 60.44
C PHE A 21 17.16 -4.98 61.00
N SER A 22 16.73 -4.28 62.05
CA SER A 22 17.53 -3.28 62.76
C SER A 22 18.66 -3.87 63.58
N GLU A 23 18.65 -5.19 63.77
CA GLU A 23 19.63 -5.96 64.52
C GLU A 23 19.52 -7.47 64.10
N THR A 24 20.55 -8.26 64.44
CA THR A 24 20.54 -9.69 64.17
C THR A 24 19.48 -10.40 65.01
N MET A 25 18.62 -11.16 64.36
CA MET A 25 17.54 -11.92 64.97
C MET A 25 18.00 -13.31 65.46
N LEU A 26 17.42 -13.76 66.57
CA LEU A 26 17.51 -15.16 67.06
C LEU A 26 16.64 -16.07 66.16
N LYS A 27 15.45 -15.60 65.83
CA LYS A 27 14.49 -16.24 64.96
C LYS A 27 13.50 -15.24 64.37
N ALA A 28 12.97 -15.53 63.19
CA ALA A 28 11.84 -14.81 62.63
C ALA A 28 10.87 -15.81 61.98
N ASN A 29 9.59 -15.50 62.05
CA ASN A 29 8.52 -16.33 61.49
C ASN A 29 7.59 -15.52 60.63
N LEU A 30 7.31 -16.03 59.43
CA LEU A 30 6.34 -15.49 58.47
C LEU A 30 5.13 -16.43 58.43
N VAL A 31 3.94 -15.90 58.71
CA VAL A 31 2.68 -16.62 58.55
C VAL A 31 1.95 -16.08 57.33
N ILE A 32 1.64 -16.96 56.38
CA ILE A 32 0.92 -16.61 55.16
C ILE A 32 -0.45 -17.29 55.23
N THR A 33 -1.50 -16.47 55.35
CA THR A 33 -2.87 -16.96 55.53
C THR A 33 -3.72 -16.58 54.33
N GLN A 34 -4.32 -17.56 53.66
CA GLN A 34 -5.29 -17.29 52.60
C GLN A 34 -6.52 -16.58 53.14
N ILE A 35 -6.96 -15.51 52.52
CA ILE A 35 -8.17 -14.75 52.90
C ILE A 35 -9.25 -14.80 51.82
N ASN A 36 -8.87 -15.06 50.56
CA ASN A 36 -9.82 -15.18 49.43
C ASN A 36 -9.17 -15.91 48.24
N GLY A 37 -9.96 -16.30 47.24
CA GLY A 37 -9.51 -16.91 46.00
C GLY A 37 -9.65 -18.41 45.92
N GLN A 38 -8.81 -19.07 45.11
CA GLN A 38 -8.82 -20.52 44.93
C GLN A 38 -8.39 -21.22 46.23
N PRO A 39 -9.06 -22.31 46.63
CA PRO A 39 -8.78 -22.98 47.92
C PRO A 39 -7.32 -23.41 48.08
N ASP A 40 -6.68 -22.98 49.14
CA ASP A 40 -5.38 -23.43 49.60
C ASP A 40 -5.54 -24.28 50.87
N SER A 41 -5.54 -25.58 50.70
CA SER A 41 -5.80 -26.53 51.79
C SER A 41 -4.70 -26.60 52.84
N LEU A 42 -3.53 -25.98 52.56
CA LEU A 42 -2.40 -25.95 53.47
C LEU A 42 -2.30 -24.61 54.24
N SER A 43 -3.15 -23.65 53.90
CA SER A 43 -3.21 -22.37 54.64
C SER A 43 -3.78 -22.57 56.07
N PRO A 44 -3.19 -21.89 57.09
CA PRO A 44 -2.07 -20.96 57.04
C PRO A 44 -0.70 -21.65 56.94
N HIS A 45 0.19 -21.07 56.12
CA HIS A 45 1.57 -21.52 56.01
C HIS A 45 2.42 -20.85 57.07
N ASN A 46 3.19 -21.63 57.81
CA ASN A 46 4.15 -21.13 58.80
C ASN A 46 5.55 -21.33 58.25
N VAL A 47 6.29 -20.25 57.99
CA VAL A 47 7.61 -20.25 57.41
C VAL A 47 8.61 -19.67 58.43
N GLU A 48 9.51 -20.50 58.89
CA GLU A 48 10.62 -20.05 59.71
C GLU A 48 11.75 -19.51 58.84
N ILE A 49 12.22 -18.28 59.11
CA ILE A 49 13.33 -17.67 58.38
C ILE A 49 14.63 -18.34 58.78
N VAL A 50 15.42 -18.77 57.81
CA VAL A 50 16.66 -19.54 58.06
C VAL A 50 17.80 -18.66 58.59
N MET A 51 18.75 -19.25 59.27
CA MET A 51 19.76 -18.54 60.08
C MET A 51 20.56 -17.47 59.30
N TYR A 52 20.93 -17.70 58.06
CA TYR A 52 21.70 -16.72 57.28
C TYR A 52 20.84 -15.51 56.81
N GLU A 53 19.53 -15.63 56.87
CA GLU A 53 18.54 -14.57 56.58
C GLU A 53 18.15 -13.77 57.81
N LEU A 54 18.70 -14.07 58.98
CA LEU A 54 18.42 -13.44 60.27
C LEU A 54 19.42 -12.30 60.64
N ALA A 55 20.44 -12.07 59.79
CA ALA A 55 21.43 -11.04 60.04
C ALA A 55 20.82 -9.62 59.98
N GLU A 56 21.38 -8.69 60.76
CA GLU A 56 21.08 -7.27 60.68
C GLU A 56 21.26 -6.76 59.24
N GLY A 57 20.33 -5.91 58.78
CA GLY A 57 20.39 -5.23 57.50
C GLY A 57 19.22 -5.49 56.58
N PHE A 58 19.37 -5.02 55.36
CA PHE A 58 18.38 -5.06 54.30
C PHE A 58 18.55 -6.32 53.44
N ALA A 59 17.47 -7.04 53.28
CA ALA A 59 17.37 -8.21 52.41
C ALA A 59 16.34 -7.94 51.31
N ASP A 60 16.80 -7.87 50.07
CA ASP A 60 15.97 -7.52 48.90
C ASP A 60 15.54 -8.76 48.11
N SER A 61 14.24 -8.83 47.87
CA SER A 61 13.62 -9.84 46.98
C SER A 61 14.10 -11.26 47.23
N VAL A 62 14.21 -11.61 48.51
CA VAL A 62 14.64 -12.96 48.91
C VAL A 62 13.56 -13.96 48.59
N ILE A 63 13.90 -14.99 47.80
CA ILE A 63 13.05 -16.16 47.65
C ILE A 63 13.04 -16.88 49.00
N ILE A 64 11.88 -16.96 49.65
CA ILE A 64 11.74 -17.56 50.96
C ILE A 64 12.23 -19.02 50.90
N THR A 65 13.26 -19.35 51.68
CA THR A 65 13.75 -20.73 51.80
C THR A 65 12.63 -21.61 52.35
N ASN A 66 12.36 -22.74 51.75
CA ASN A 66 11.20 -23.60 52.03
C ASN A 66 9.85 -22.88 51.80
N ALA A 67 9.80 -21.99 50.83
CA ALA A 67 8.57 -21.29 50.49
C ALA A 67 7.39 -22.26 50.30
N PRO A 68 6.23 -21.92 50.85
CA PRO A 68 5.04 -22.72 50.63
C PRO A 68 4.59 -22.64 49.17
N GLN A 69 3.93 -23.66 48.67
CA GLN A 69 3.24 -23.63 47.42
C GLN A 69 1.91 -22.87 47.59
N LEU A 70 1.87 -21.62 47.16
CA LEU A 70 0.67 -20.80 47.18
C LEU A 70 -0.23 -21.10 45.99
N SER A 71 -1.52 -20.90 46.13
CA SER A 71 -2.50 -21.11 45.07
C SER A 71 -2.61 -19.87 44.20
N ASP A 72 -2.47 -20.07 42.90
CA ASP A 72 -2.60 -19.02 41.88
C ASP A 72 -3.99 -18.35 41.90
N GLY A 73 -4.04 -17.04 41.69
CA GLY A 73 -5.28 -16.25 41.77
C GLY A 73 -5.84 -16.06 43.19
N SER A 74 -5.06 -16.39 44.23
CA SER A 74 -5.50 -16.29 45.63
C SER A 74 -4.94 -15.07 46.33
N ILE A 75 -5.68 -14.59 47.30
CA ILE A 75 -5.34 -13.41 48.10
C ILE A 75 -4.91 -13.87 49.50
N TYR A 76 -3.74 -13.38 49.93
CA TYR A 76 -3.14 -13.76 51.20
C TYR A 76 -2.91 -12.54 52.10
N LYS A 77 -2.89 -12.84 53.42
CA LYS A 77 -2.38 -11.98 54.48
C LYS A 77 -1.01 -12.51 54.89
N TYR A 78 -0.01 -11.62 54.97
CA TYR A 78 1.34 -11.89 55.45
C TYR A 78 1.52 -11.27 56.82
N GLU A 79 1.96 -12.05 57.77
CA GLU A 79 2.23 -11.64 59.18
C GLU A 79 3.66 -12.00 59.49
N PHE A 80 4.51 -11.00 59.80
CA PHE A 80 5.94 -11.18 60.03
C PHE A 80 6.31 -10.72 61.44
N ILE A 81 6.95 -11.58 62.22
CA ILE A 81 7.39 -11.32 63.60
C ILE A 81 8.76 -11.96 63.82
N GLY A 82 9.61 -11.33 64.63
CA GLY A 82 10.90 -11.85 64.99
C GLY A 82 11.22 -11.67 66.47
N GLN A 83 12.28 -12.34 66.90
CA GLN A 83 12.83 -12.25 68.25
C GLN A 83 14.33 -12.02 68.16
N ASP A 84 14.86 -11.02 68.88
CA ASP A 84 16.30 -10.69 68.88
C ASP A 84 17.09 -11.73 69.75
N LEU A 85 18.41 -11.59 69.78
CA LEU A 85 19.30 -12.47 70.55
C LEU A 85 19.07 -12.37 72.06
N ALA A 86 18.45 -11.27 72.56
CA ALA A 86 18.06 -11.06 73.94
C ALA A 86 16.65 -11.57 74.22
N THR A 87 15.99 -12.22 73.27
CA THR A 87 14.63 -12.78 73.33
C THR A 87 13.48 -11.78 73.41
N ASN A 88 13.76 -10.47 73.05
CA ASN A 88 12.70 -9.48 72.86
C ASN A 88 11.98 -9.72 71.52
N SER A 89 10.65 -9.66 71.57
CA SER A 89 9.85 -9.79 70.33
C SER A 89 9.65 -8.45 69.62
N SER A 90 9.78 -8.45 68.34
CA SER A 90 9.39 -7.31 67.51
C SER A 90 7.88 -7.04 67.55
N ASN A 91 7.46 -5.88 67.07
CA ASN A 91 6.07 -5.68 66.68
C ASN A 91 5.71 -6.60 65.50
N LEU A 92 4.46 -7.05 65.49
CA LEU A 92 3.92 -7.78 64.31
C LEU A 92 3.79 -6.80 63.12
N VAL A 93 4.41 -7.17 62.01
CA VAL A 93 4.25 -6.45 60.74
C VAL A 93 3.28 -7.21 59.86
N VAL A 94 2.29 -6.53 59.27
CA VAL A 94 1.21 -7.17 58.51
C VAL A 94 1.10 -6.52 57.11
N SER A 95 0.95 -7.35 56.11
CA SER A 95 0.55 -6.94 54.76
C SER A 95 -0.70 -7.70 54.34
N ASN A 96 -1.78 -6.98 54.11
CA ASN A 96 -3.07 -7.55 53.75
C ASN A 96 -3.33 -7.50 52.25
N ASN A 97 -4.27 -8.32 51.79
CA ASN A 97 -4.79 -8.32 50.41
C ASN A 97 -3.69 -8.46 49.32
N VAL A 98 -2.72 -9.30 49.56
CA VAL A 98 -1.66 -9.60 48.60
C VAL A 98 -2.14 -10.67 47.63
N LEU A 99 -2.26 -10.34 46.37
CA LEU A 99 -2.58 -11.29 45.32
C LEU A 99 -1.35 -12.15 45.01
N PHE A 100 -1.50 -13.44 44.95
CA PHE A 100 -0.50 -14.34 44.37
C PHE A 100 -0.97 -14.77 43.00
N ASP A 101 -0.22 -14.41 41.95
CA ASP A 101 -0.62 -14.57 40.57
C ASP A 101 0.58 -14.97 39.72
N THR A 102 0.53 -16.18 39.19
CA THR A 102 1.57 -16.78 38.34
C THR A 102 1.09 -16.93 36.88
N THR A 103 -0.15 -16.51 36.62
CA THR A 103 -0.71 -16.55 35.26
C THR A 103 0.03 -15.56 34.36
N ILE A 104 0.48 -16.02 33.21
CA ILE A 104 1.23 -15.21 32.25
C ILE A 104 0.22 -14.55 31.32
N PRO A 105 0.17 -13.20 31.23
CA PRO A 105 -0.69 -12.53 30.28
C PRO A 105 -0.30 -12.88 28.85
N VAL A 106 -1.31 -13.11 28.01
CA VAL A 106 -1.12 -13.33 26.57
C VAL A 106 -1.71 -12.16 25.82
N VAL A 107 -0.87 -11.49 25.04
CA VAL A 107 -1.29 -10.43 24.12
C VAL A 107 -1.28 -10.99 22.71
N SER A 108 -2.44 -10.98 22.05
CA SER A 108 -2.60 -11.50 20.67
C SER A 108 -3.01 -10.38 19.75
N MET A 109 -2.24 -10.14 18.68
CA MET A 109 -2.56 -9.12 17.68
C MET A 109 -3.40 -9.74 16.57
N SER A 110 -4.51 -9.06 16.22
CA SER A 110 -5.36 -9.42 15.07
C SER A 110 -5.17 -8.47 13.90
N ARG A 111 -4.60 -7.27 14.12
CA ARG A 111 -4.16 -6.32 13.11
C ARG A 111 -3.04 -5.43 13.66
N PRO A 112 -1.93 -5.21 12.88
CA PRO A 112 -1.66 -5.81 11.57
C PRO A 112 -1.30 -7.29 11.64
N LEU A 113 -1.44 -7.97 10.50
CA LEU A 113 -0.92 -9.32 10.28
C LEU A 113 0.49 -9.27 9.70
N ASP A 114 1.16 -10.43 9.66
CA ASP A 114 2.45 -10.56 8.97
C ASP A 114 2.34 -10.09 7.51
N SER A 115 3.30 -9.27 7.09
CA SER A 115 3.38 -8.71 5.74
C SER A 115 2.23 -7.78 5.33
N GLU A 116 1.40 -7.32 6.27
CA GLU A 116 0.38 -6.33 5.98
C GLU A 116 1.01 -4.97 5.61
N ILE A 117 0.32 -4.22 4.75
CA ILE A 117 0.70 -2.87 4.34
C ILE A 117 -0.28 -1.89 5.00
N LEU A 118 0.25 -0.89 5.70
CA LEU A 118 -0.52 0.05 6.52
C LEU A 118 -0.27 1.48 6.09
N ASN A 119 -1.31 2.28 5.97
CA ASN A 119 -1.22 3.75 5.87
C ASN A 119 -1.62 4.47 7.17
N THR A 120 -2.11 3.73 8.15
CA THR A 120 -2.42 4.21 9.50
C THR A 120 -1.80 3.28 10.52
N VAL A 121 -1.70 3.73 11.76
CA VAL A 121 -1.13 2.92 12.85
C VAL A 121 -2.23 2.51 13.83
N ASP A 122 -3.36 2.11 13.29
CA ASP A 122 -4.43 1.50 14.07
C ASP A 122 -4.15 0.00 14.21
N ILE A 123 -4.11 -0.48 15.45
CA ILE A 123 -3.89 -1.89 15.76
C ILE A 123 -5.12 -2.50 16.41
N SER A 124 -5.27 -3.79 16.29
CA SER A 124 -6.30 -4.55 17.02
C SER A 124 -5.64 -5.71 17.75
N PHE A 125 -5.91 -5.81 19.04
CA PHE A 125 -5.27 -6.81 19.90
C PHE A 125 -6.20 -7.26 21.03
N LEU A 126 -5.89 -8.41 21.59
CA LEU A 126 -6.58 -9.01 22.73
C LEU A 126 -5.61 -9.17 23.90
N ASN A 127 -5.98 -8.68 25.07
CA ASN A 127 -5.32 -9.02 26.33
C ASN A 127 -6.10 -10.14 27.03
N SER A 128 -5.43 -11.24 27.37
CA SER A 128 -6.06 -12.35 28.11
C SER A 128 -6.42 -11.97 29.55
N GLU A 129 -5.77 -10.93 30.09
CA GLU A 129 -5.97 -10.37 31.42
C GLU A 129 -5.50 -8.92 31.47
N LYS A 130 -5.77 -8.25 32.60
CA LYS A 130 -5.36 -6.86 32.83
C LYS A 130 -3.85 -6.73 32.96
N LEU A 131 -3.24 -5.88 32.17
CA LEU A 131 -1.84 -5.49 32.24
C LEU A 131 -1.62 -4.33 33.23
N ASN A 132 -0.41 -4.25 33.77
CA ASN A 132 0.05 -3.10 34.56
C ASN A 132 0.80 -2.09 33.69
N ILE A 133 1.61 -2.60 32.78
CA ILE A 133 2.37 -1.83 31.77
C ILE A 133 2.41 -2.61 30.46
N GLY A 134 2.53 -1.88 29.35
CA GLY A 134 2.70 -2.49 28.03
C GLY A 134 3.17 -1.48 27.01
N ASP A 135 4.13 -1.88 26.17
CA ASP A 135 4.62 -1.11 25.02
C ASP A 135 4.56 -1.99 23.77
N PHE A 136 3.98 -1.49 22.69
CA PHE A 136 4.27 -2.02 21.35
C PHE A 136 5.58 -1.42 20.84
N VAL A 137 6.46 -2.28 20.31
CA VAL A 137 7.79 -1.88 19.86
C VAL A 137 7.91 -2.17 18.37
N PHE A 138 8.02 -1.11 17.57
CA PHE A 138 8.20 -1.17 16.12
C PHE A 138 9.70 -1.05 15.80
N THR A 139 10.29 -2.13 15.34
CA THR A 139 11.72 -2.18 14.99
C THR A 139 11.89 -2.28 13.48
N ARG A 140 12.59 -1.33 12.87
CA ARG A 140 12.92 -1.35 11.43
C ARG A 140 13.68 -2.63 11.06
N THR A 141 13.25 -3.27 9.99
CA THR A 141 13.91 -4.46 9.43
C THR A 141 14.51 -4.23 8.04
N SER A 142 13.84 -3.41 7.21
CA SER A 142 14.30 -3.08 5.84
C SER A 142 13.57 -1.84 5.31
N GLY A 143 13.77 -1.51 4.02
CA GLY A 143 13.16 -0.36 3.36
C GLY A 143 13.85 0.96 3.70
N THR A 144 13.12 2.07 3.66
CA THR A 144 13.62 3.43 3.94
C THR A 144 14.32 3.49 5.30
N SER A 145 15.36 4.33 5.42
CA SER A 145 16.12 4.48 6.67
C SER A 145 15.29 5.16 7.74
N ASP A 146 15.25 4.56 8.91
CA ASP A 146 14.61 5.10 10.11
C ASP A 146 15.61 5.17 11.27
N PRO A 147 16.29 6.31 11.45
CA PRO A 147 17.29 6.47 12.49
C PRO A 147 16.73 6.45 13.91
N SER A 148 15.41 6.67 14.07
CA SER A 148 14.73 6.69 15.37
C SER A 148 14.22 5.34 15.81
N SER A 149 14.34 4.31 14.96
CA SER A 149 13.95 2.93 15.31
C SER A 149 14.88 2.35 16.38
N PRO A 150 14.37 1.62 17.39
CA PRO A 150 12.98 1.17 17.57
C PRO A 150 12.06 2.24 18.19
N HIS A 151 10.81 2.30 17.73
CA HIS A 151 9.77 3.12 18.32
C HIS A 151 9.04 2.33 19.41
N ARG A 152 9.02 2.86 20.62
CA ARG A 152 8.25 2.32 21.75
C ARG A 152 7.01 3.14 21.98
N ILE A 153 5.86 2.49 21.98
CA ILE A 153 4.55 3.12 22.06
C ILE A 153 3.81 2.54 23.24
N PRO A 154 3.64 3.32 24.31
CA PRO A 154 2.96 2.83 25.50
C PRO A 154 1.49 2.59 25.24
N VAL A 155 1.02 1.45 25.71
CA VAL A 155 -0.40 1.16 25.87
C VAL A 155 -0.83 1.76 27.18
N ILE A 156 -1.86 2.59 27.16
CA ILE A 156 -2.34 3.33 28.34
C ILE A 156 -3.81 3.06 28.62
N ASP A 157 -4.24 3.37 29.82
CA ASP A 157 -5.64 3.39 30.26
C ASP A 157 -6.43 2.11 29.87
N GLU A 158 -7.46 2.26 29.05
CA GLU A 158 -8.35 1.16 28.64
C GLU A 158 -7.61 0.08 27.86
N GLY A 159 -6.54 0.42 27.13
CA GLY A 159 -5.73 -0.54 26.37
C GLY A 159 -5.02 -1.57 27.25
N LEU A 160 -4.85 -1.30 28.55
CA LEU A 160 -4.29 -2.25 29.52
C LEU A 160 -5.32 -3.21 30.11
N LEU A 161 -6.62 -2.98 29.87
CA LEU A 161 -7.68 -3.85 30.42
C LEU A 161 -7.72 -5.19 29.67
N GLU A 162 -8.26 -6.20 30.36
CA GLU A 162 -8.63 -7.48 29.74
C GLU A 162 -9.66 -7.26 28.64
N GLY A 163 -9.50 -7.96 27.51
CA GLY A 163 -10.46 -7.96 26.41
C GLY A 163 -9.89 -7.54 25.07
N MET A 164 -10.80 -7.44 24.09
CA MET A 164 -10.48 -7.07 22.73
C MET A 164 -10.45 -5.53 22.57
N HIS A 165 -9.38 -5.04 21.99
CA HIS A 165 -9.19 -3.64 21.62
C HIS A 165 -9.15 -3.56 20.09
N THR A 166 -10.16 -2.92 19.48
CA THR A 166 -10.32 -2.84 18.02
C THR A 166 -10.00 -1.44 17.54
N ASP A 167 -9.25 -1.35 16.43
CA ASP A 167 -8.84 -0.09 15.79
C ASP A 167 -8.25 0.91 16.81
N TRP A 168 -7.44 0.38 17.70
CA TRP A 168 -6.76 1.15 18.73
C TRP A 168 -5.72 2.04 18.08
N ALA A 169 -5.98 3.36 18.04
CA ALA A 169 -5.06 4.33 17.48
C ALA A 169 -3.84 4.48 18.40
N LEU A 170 -2.67 4.10 17.90
CA LEU A 170 -1.41 4.37 18.59
C LEU A 170 -0.99 5.81 18.35
N ASP A 171 -0.67 6.55 19.43
CA ASP A 171 -0.14 7.92 19.33
C ASP A 171 1.32 7.90 18.84
N LEU A 172 1.51 7.57 17.56
CA LEU A 172 2.81 7.55 16.89
C LEU A 172 3.27 8.92 16.38
N LYS A 173 2.41 9.94 16.38
CA LYS A 173 2.68 11.35 15.99
C LYS A 173 3.76 11.49 14.92
N GLY A 174 3.63 10.77 13.82
CA GLY A 174 4.53 10.88 12.67
C GLY A 174 5.91 10.24 12.86
N ASN A 175 6.06 9.27 13.75
CA ASN A 175 7.34 8.65 14.04
C ASN A 175 7.74 7.52 13.08
N LEU A 176 6.78 6.81 12.45
CA LEU A 176 7.10 5.79 11.45
C LEU A 176 7.48 6.44 10.12
N VAL A 177 8.43 5.85 9.43
CA VAL A 177 8.96 6.36 8.17
C VAL A 177 8.32 5.60 7.01
N ASP A 178 7.80 6.35 6.04
CA ASP A 178 7.23 5.83 4.79
C ASP A 178 8.19 4.93 4.03
N GLY A 179 7.67 3.86 3.42
CA GLY A 179 8.45 2.86 2.69
C GLY A 179 9.31 1.97 3.60
N THR A 180 9.07 1.98 4.92
CA THR A 180 9.84 1.20 5.89
C THR A 180 9.08 -0.04 6.33
N ARG A 181 9.82 -1.15 6.46
CA ARG A 181 9.28 -2.40 7.00
C ARG A 181 9.68 -2.56 8.46
N TYR A 182 8.68 -2.89 9.28
CA TYR A 182 8.82 -3.05 10.71
C TYR A 182 8.51 -4.48 11.16
N LYS A 183 9.20 -4.87 12.23
CA LYS A 183 8.82 -5.97 13.12
C LYS A 183 8.18 -5.38 14.34
N ILE A 184 7.02 -5.90 14.75
CA ILE A 184 6.29 -5.48 15.94
C ILE A 184 6.47 -6.53 17.02
N THR A 185 6.88 -6.08 18.21
CA THR A 185 6.96 -6.89 19.42
C THR A 185 6.19 -6.19 20.54
N PHE A 186 5.92 -6.90 21.60
CA PHE A 186 5.28 -6.35 22.79
C PHE A 186 6.17 -6.58 24.01
N ASP A 187 6.28 -5.58 24.87
CA ASP A 187 7.02 -5.62 26.13
C ASP A 187 6.08 -5.11 27.23
N GLY A 188 5.65 -5.99 28.09
CA GLY A 188 4.68 -5.66 29.12
C GLY A 188 4.59 -6.70 30.21
N SER A 189 3.87 -6.37 31.27
CA SER A 189 3.62 -7.27 32.39
C SER A 189 2.29 -6.95 33.09
N ASP A 190 1.77 -7.92 33.81
CA ASP A 190 0.69 -7.72 34.77
C ASP A 190 1.18 -7.02 36.05
N ARG A 191 0.29 -6.94 37.02
CA ARG A 191 0.55 -6.34 38.33
C ARG A 191 1.48 -7.19 39.21
N ALA A 192 1.49 -8.52 39.02
CA ALA A 192 2.35 -9.43 39.77
C ALA A 192 3.78 -9.49 39.21
N GLY A 193 4.01 -8.89 38.02
CA GLY A 193 5.29 -8.86 37.32
C GLY A 193 5.46 -10.03 36.33
N ASN A 194 4.41 -10.79 36.02
CA ASN A 194 4.48 -11.81 34.98
C ASN A 194 4.60 -11.13 33.64
N LYS A 195 5.65 -11.46 32.87
CA LYS A 195 5.89 -10.88 31.57
C LYS A 195 4.90 -11.41 30.54
N ALA A 196 4.31 -10.51 29.75
CA ALA A 196 3.37 -10.87 28.72
C ALA A 196 4.00 -11.71 27.61
N GLN A 197 3.29 -12.74 27.18
CA GLN A 197 3.61 -13.50 25.98
C GLN A 197 3.00 -12.82 24.75
N PHE A 198 3.80 -12.65 23.69
CA PHE A 198 3.39 -12.06 22.42
C PHE A 198 4.08 -12.76 21.25
N THR A 199 3.33 -13.09 20.21
CA THR A 199 3.92 -13.57 18.96
C THR A 199 4.29 -12.38 18.09
N PRO A 200 5.59 -12.18 17.78
CA PRO A 200 6.01 -11.04 16.97
C PRO A 200 5.37 -11.05 15.58
N ILE A 201 4.90 -9.88 15.14
CA ILE A 201 4.42 -9.64 13.79
C ILE A 201 5.57 -9.10 12.96
N SER A 202 5.76 -9.65 11.77
CA SER A 202 6.94 -9.37 10.95
C SER A 202 6.58 -8.78 9.60
N ASN A 203 7.55 -8.03 9.00
CA ASN A 203 7.48 -7.56 7.62
C ASN A 203 6.30 -6.60 7.34
N VAL A 204 5.81 -5.86 8.35
CA VAL A 204 4.74 -4.86 8.17
C VAL A 204 5.34 -3.66 7.45
N LEU A 205 4.78 -3.31 6.28
CA LEU A 205 5.18 -2.11 5.52
C LEU A 205 4.32 -0.93 5.96
N TYR A 206 4.96 0.19 6.28
CA TYR A 206 4.29 1.47 6.48
C TYR A 206 4.40 2.29 5.21
N ASP A 207 3.26 2.69 4.63
CA ASP A 207 3.16 3.34 3.33
C ASP A 207 2.00 4.33 3.34
N ILE A 208 2.33 5.61 3.24
CA ILE A 208 1.36 6.72 3.27
C ILE A 208 1.31 7.51 1.96
N ASN A 209 2.15 7.15 0.99
CA ASN A 209 2.19 7.84 -0.28
C ASN A 209 1.15 7.24 -1.23
N PRO A 210 0.32 8.07 -1.88
CA PRO A 210 -0.54 7.60 -2.95
C PRO A 210 0.25 7.10 -4.16
N PRO A 211 -0.30 6.16 -4.94
CA PRO A 211 0.34 5.69 -6.16
C PRO A 211 0.42 6.82 -7.21
N ILE A 212 1.46 6.78 -8.02
CA ILE A 212 1.64 7.68 -9.17
C ILE A 212 1.31 6.90 -10.44
N VAL A 213 0.27 7.36 -11.14
CA VAL A 213 -0.09 6.84 -12.46
C VAL A 213 0.05 7.95 -13.49
N ILE A 214 0.74 7.65 -14.59
CA ILE A 214 0.93 8.57 -15.71
C ILE A 214 0.22 7.97 -16.92
N ILE A 215 -0.72 8.71 -17.49
CA ILE A 215 -1.43 8.32 -18.71
C ILE A 215 -0.73 8.97 -19.90
N GLU A 216 -0.32 8.15 -20.87
CA GLU A 216 0.31 8.59 -22.12
C GLU A 216 -0.69 8.59 -23.27
N TYR A 217 -1.75 7.78 -23.17
CA TYR A 217 -2.84 7.73 -24.16
C TYR A 217 -4.12 7.19 -23.53
N PRO A 218 -5.31 7.77 -23.84
CA PRO A 218 -5.53 8.95 -24.68
C PRO A 218 -5.10 10.26 -23.99
N LEU A 219 -4.95 11.35 -24.76
CA LEU A 219 -4.62 12.68 -24.26
C LEU A 219 -5.84 13.62 -24.31
N ASN A 220 -5.77 14.73 -23.55
CA ASN A 220 -6.78 15.79 -23.61
C ASN A 220 -6.97 16.29 -25.05
N ASP A 221 -8.22 16.56 -25.44
CA ASP A 221 -8.62 17.02 -26.76
C ASP A 221 -8.18 16.09 -27.91
N GLY A 222 -7.84 14.83 -27.55
CA GLY A 222 -7.39 13.81 -28.49
C GLY A 222 -8.53 13.03 -29.13
N TYR A 223 -8.12 12.08 -29.97
CA TYR A 223 -9.01 11.15 -30.67
C TYR A 223 -8.57 9.72 -30.39
N PHE A 224 -9.49 8.78 -30.39
CA PHE A 224 -9.18 7.36 -30.25
C PHE A 224 -10.24 6.49 -30.95
N ASN A 225 -9.79 5.42 -31.60
CA ASN A 225 -10.66 4.48 -32.34
C ASN A 225 -10.95 3.17 -31.61
N ALA A 226 -10.39 3.01 -30.45
CA ALA A 226 -10.64 1.88 -29.57
C ALA A 226 -10.45 2.32 -28.12
N PRO A 227 -11.16 1.74 -27.15
CA PRO A 227 -10.97 2.04 -25.72
C PRO A 227 -9.66 1.45 -25.21
N LYS A 228 -8.55 1.98 -25.69
CA LYS A 228 -7.18 1.60 -25.35
C LYS A 228 -6.55 2.65 -24.45
N PHE A 229 -5.73 2.19 -23.51
CA PHE A 229 -4.96 3.04 -22.61
C PHE A 229 -3.50 2.64 -22.63
N THR A 230 -2.62 3.64 -22.69
CA THR A 230 -1.19 3.49 -22.44
C THR A 230 -0.86 4.27 -21.18
N TYR A 231 -0.30 3.59 -20.19
CA TYR A 231 0.00 4.19 -18.89
C TYR A 231 1.14 3.48 -18.15
N SER A 232 1.68 4.15 -17.15
CA SER A 232 2.62 3.57 -16.20
C SER A 232 2.15 3.78 -14.76
N THR A 233 2.56 2.88 -13.87
CA THR A 233 2.38 3.00 -12.43
C THR A 233 3.68 2.67 -11.70
N ASN A 234 3.96 3.42 -10.63
CA ASN A 234 5.17 3.27 -9.84
C ASN A 234 5.09 2.15 -8.80
N GLU A 235 3.90 1.58 -8.59
CA GLU A 235 3.64 0.55 -7.60
C GLU A 235 2.39 -0.28 -7.93
N GLN A 236 2.15 -1.33 -7.13
CA GLN A 236 0.98 -2.18 -7.28
C GLN A 236 -0.29 -1.47 -6.82
N LEU A 237 -1.29 -1.41 -7.71
CA LEU A 237 -2.61 -0.87 -7.42
C LEU A 237 -3.54 -1.96 -6.86
N LYS A 238 -4.27 -1.61 -5.81
CA LYS A 238 -5.36 -2.42 -5.26
C LYS A 238 -6.62 -2.26 -6.09
N GLU A 239 -6.98 -1.00 -6.37
CA GLU A 239 -8.13 -0.63 -7.16
C GLU A 239 -7.72 0.39 -8.23
N ALA A 240 -8.32 0.28 -9.41
CA ALA A 240 -8.11 1.22 -10.51
C ALA A 240 -9.39 1.30 -11.33
N ILE A 241 -10.21 2.31 -11.05
CA ILE A 241 -11.54 2.50 -11.64
C ILE A 241 -11.45 3.57 -12.71
N ILE A 242 -11.89 3.22 -13.94
CA ILE A 242 -12.06 4.15 -15.05
C ILE A 242 -13.55 4.45 -15.19
N THR A 243 -13.88 5.74 -15.29
CA THR A 243 -15.22 6.23 -15.63
C THR A 243 -15.12 7.06 -16.90
N ILE A 244 -15.87 6.69 -17.94
CA ILE A 244 -15.93 7.39 -19.23
C ILE A 244 -17.32 8.01 -19.37
N SER A 245 -17.39 9.32 -19.28
CA SER A 245 -18.64 10.09 -19.29
C SER A 245 -18.73 10.92 -20.57
N ARG A 246 -19.84 10.77 -21.31
CA ARG A 246 -20.08 11.60 -22.50
C ARG A 246 -20.23 13.09 -22.12
N VAL A 247 -19.55 13.94 -22.86
CA VAL A 247 -19.60 15.41 -22.68
C VAL A 247 -20.04 16.14 -23.95
N GLY A 248 -20.05 15.47 -25.13
CA GLY A 248 -20.44 16.08 -26.40
C GLY A 248 -20.71 15.06 -27.51
N GLY A 249 -21.07 15.54 -28.71
CA GLY A 249 -21.33 14.68 -29.88
C GLY A 249 -22.67 13.93 -29.82
N PRO A 250 -22.83 12.83 -30.58
CA PRO A 250 -23.97 11.93 -30.57
C PRO A 250 -24.35 11.43 -29.17
N ASP A 251 -25.60 11.06 -28.94
CA ASP A 251 -26.07 10.57 -27.65
C ASP A 251 -25.55 9.17 -27.35
N ASP A 252 -25.04 8.98 -26.12
CA ASP A 252 -24.64 7.67 -25.59
C ASP A 252 -25.50 7.31 -24.39
N PRO A 253 -26.54 6.49 -24.61
CA PRO A 253 -27.50 6.14 -23.56
C PRO A 253 -26.91 5.25 -22.44
N ASN A 254 -25.70 4.69 -22.64
CA ASN A 254 -25.01 3.87 -21.67
C ASN A 254 -23.99 4.64 -20.83
N SER A 255 -23.75 5.92 -21.16
CA SER A 255 -22.87 6.78 -20.38
C SER A 255 -23.46 7.11 -18.99
N PRO A 256 -22.66 7.11 -17.91
CA PRO A 256 -21.23 6.84 -17.85
C PRO A 256 -20.88 5.35 -17.89
N HIS A 257 -19.83 4.99 -18.60
CA HIS A 257 -19.25 3.66 -18.55
C HIS A 257 -18.27 3.56 -17.38
N ILE A 258 -18.43 2.57 -16.51
CA ILE A 258 -17.60 2.39 -15.32
C ILE A 258 -17.04 0.96 -15.32
N PHE A 259 -15.74 0.82 -15.21
CA PHE A 259 -15.08 -0.48 -15.16
C PHE A 259 -13.75 -0.43 -14.42
N ASP A 260 -13.31 -1.59 -13.94
CA ASP A 260 -12.01 -1.78 -13.29
C ASP A 260 -10.94 -2.17 -14.33
N ILE A 261 -9.73 -1.64 -14.16
CA ILE A 261 -8.54 -2.17 -14.82
C ILE A 261 -8.30 -3.59 -14.27
N PRO A 262 -8.16 -4.64 -15.11
CA PRO A 262 -7.90 -6.00 -14.66
C PRO A 262 -6.63 -6.09 -13.80
N SER A 263 -6.62 -6.98 -12.81
CA SER A 263 -5.50 -7.12 -11.85
C SER A 263 -4.15 -7.40 -12.52
N THR A 264 -4.14 -8.01 -13.70
CA THR A 264 -2.94 -8.26 -14.51
C THR A 264 -2.22 -7.00 -14.98
N TYR A 265 -2.92 -5.88 -15.01
CA TYR A 265 -2.42 -4.57 -15.45
C TYR A 265 -2.29 -3.56 -14.30
N ARG A 266 -2.25 -4.04 -13.04
CA ARG A 266 -2.16 -3.21 -11.83
C ARG A 266 -0.82 -3.32 -11.10
N PHE A 267 0.17 -4.06 -11.61
CA PHE A 267 1.50 -4.14 -11.01
C PHE A 267 2.34 -2.92 -11.42
N GLU A 268 3.40 -2.64 -10.66
CA GLU A 268 4.41 -1.66 -11.06
C GLU A 268 4.89 -1.95 -12.50
N GLY A 269 4.87 -0.93 -13.37
CA GLY A 269 5.31 -1.08 -14.74
C GLY A 269 4.68 -0.13 -15.75
N PHE A 270 5.05 -0.34 -17.01
CA PHE A 270 4.51 0.34 -18.18
C PHE A 270 3.61 -0.61 -18.98
N TYR A 271 2.44 -0.13 -19.38
CA TYR A 271 1.42 -0.88 -20.11
C TYR A 271 1.04 -0.11 -21.36
N GLN A 272 1.28 -0.73 -22.52
CA GLN A 272 1.00 -0.14 -23.82
C GLN A 272 -0.27 -0.75 -24.42
N ASP A 273 -1.13 0.10 -24.98
CA ASP A 273 -2.33 -0.27 -25.76
C ASP A 273 -3.23 -1.30 -25.06
N VAL A 274 -3.41 -1.16 -23.74
CA VAL A 274 -4.32 -2.03 -22.99
C VAL A 274 -5.75 -1.79 -23.47
N ASN A 275 -6.36 -2.80 -24.10
CA ASN A 275 -7.67 -2.69 -24.73
C ASN A 275 -8.79 -3.14 -23.78
N PHE A 276 -9.89 -2.37 -23.75
CA PHE A 276 -11.08 -2.60 -22.93
C PHE A 276 -12.38 -2.75 -23.75
N GLU A 277 -12.28 -3.08 -25.05
CA GLU A 277 -13.45 -3.28 -25.94
C GLU A 277 -14.44 -4.32 -25.42
N ASP A 278 -13.97 -5.29 -24.66
CA ASP A 278 -14.82 -6.29 -24.00
C ASP A 278 -15.62 -5.74 -22.81
N LYS A 279 -15.32 -4.53 -22.34
CA LYS A 279 -15.94 -3.90 -21.17
C LYS A 279 -16.93 -2.80 -21.52
N ILE A 280 -16.70 -2.08 -22.62
CA ILE A 280 -17.47 -0.89 -22.98
C ILE A 280 -17.73 -0.82 -24.49
N ASN A 281 -18.83 -0.16 -24.84
CA ASN A 281 -19.18 0.13 -26.24
C ASN A 281 -19.47 1.64 -26.33
N LEU A 282 -18.51 2.38 -26.88
CA LEU A 282 -18.61 3.83 -27.06
C LEU A 282 -19.32 4.18 -28.37
N VAL A 283 -19.86 5.40 -28.45
CA VAL A 283 -20.60 5.87 -29.62
C VAL A 283 -19.69 6.72 -30.49
N ASP A 284 -19.61 6.37 -31.77
CA ASP A 284 -18.83 7.06 -32.79
C ASP A 284 -19.18 8.55 -32.89
N GLY A 285 -18.18 9.41 -33.01
CA GLY A 285 -18.30 10.85 -33.03
C GLY A 285 -18.61 11.49 -31.68
N SER A 286 -18.76 10.73 -30.61
CA SER A 286 -19.02 11.26 -29.26
C SER A 286 -17.74 11.67 -28.56
N SER A 287 -17.80 12.78 -27.82
CA SER A 287 -16.69 13.25 -26.98
C SER A 287 -16.92 12.87 -25.53
N TYR A 288 -15.88 12.44 -24.85
CA TYR A 288 -15.91 11.91 -23.51
C TYR A 288 -14.94 12.63 -22.56
N GLU A 289 -15.30 12.71 -21.31
CA GLU A 289 -14.40 12.92 -20.19
C GLU A 289 -14.08 11.56 -19.55
N ILE A 290 -12.81 11.32 -19.31
CA ILE A 290 -12.31 10.08 -18.69
C ILE A 290 -11.75 10.43 -17.33
N SER A 291 -12.31 9.86 -16.27
CA SER A 291 -11.78 9.98 -14.92
C SER A 291 -11.22 8.64 -14.44
N ILE A 292 -10.05 8.68 -13.81
CA ILE A 292 -9.35 7.49 -13.32
C ILE A 292 -9.06 7.69 -11.84
N VAL A 293 -9.57 6.77 -11.00
CA VAL A 293 -9.34 6.74 -9.56
C VAL A 293 -8.55 5.48 -9.23
N VAL A 294 -7.41 5.64 -8.57
CA VAL A 294 -6.53 4.54 -8.20
C VAL A 294 -6.22 4.56 -6.71
N THR A 295 -6.14 3.37 -6.11
CA THR A 295 -5.65 3.15 -4.75
C THR A 295 -4.56 2.09 -4.75
N ASP A 296 -3.57 2.25 -3.87
CA ASP A 296 -2.51 1.27 -3.64
C ASP A 296 -2.93 0.15 -2.68
N MET A 297 -2.01 -0.74 -2.34
CA MET A 297 -2.23 -1.85 -1.41
C MET A 297 -2.39 -1.39 0.05
N ALA A 298 -1.86 -0.21 0.41
CA ALA A 298 -2.03 0.45 1.70
C ALA A 298 -3.39 1.17 1.82
N LYS A 299 -4.11 1.34 0.72
CA LYS A 299 -5.36 2.12 0.55
C LYS A 299 -5.13 3.64 0.50
N ASN A 300 -3.94 4.09 0.13
CA ASN A 300 -3.75 5.48 -0.23
C ASN A 300 -4.39 5.72 -1.60
N THR A 301 -5.14 6.79 -1.72
CA THR A 301 -5.84 7.13 -2.97
C THR A 301 -5.14 8.32 -3.62
N ALA A 302 -4.78 8.18 -4.90
CA ALA A 302 -4.23 9.27 -5.69
C ALA A 302 -5.29 10.33 -6.01
N GLU A 303 -4.85 11.53 -6.37
CA GLU A 303 -5.75 12.51 -6.97
C GLU A 303 -6.37 11.93 -8.24
N THR A 304 -7.66 12.23 -8.47
CA THR A 304 -8.36 11.75 -9.66
C THR A 304 -7.69 12.31 -10.92
N ILE A 305 -7.28 11.42 -11.81
CA ILE A 305 -6.75 11.79 -13.12
C ILE A 305 -7.95 12.05 -14.03
N ILE A 306 -7.96 13.21 -14.68
CA ILE A 306 -9.02 13.62 -15.61
C ILE A 306 -8.39 13.85 -16.98
N ILE A 307 -8.96 13.20 -18.01
CA ILE A 307 -8.65 13.41 -19.41
C ILE A 307 -9.91 13.94 -20.08
N SER A 308 -9.85 15.17 -20.56
CA SER A 308 -11.03 15.90 -21.02
C SER A 308 -11.15 15.90 -22.54
N ASN A 309 -12.40 15.87 -23.01
CA ASN A 309 -12.78 16.12 -24.41
C ASN A 309 -12.09 15.17 -25.41
N VAL A 310 -12.05 13.87 -25.10
CA VAL A 310 -11.51 12.85 -26.02
C VAL A 310 -12.61 12.38 -26.95
N THR A 311 -12.41 12.44 -28.24
CA THR A 311 -13.41 12.03 -29.24
C THR A 311 -13.18 10.56 -29.65
N PHE A 312 -14.21 9.73 -29.51
CA PHE A 312 -14.22 8.37 -30.02
C PHE A 312 -14.65 8.40 -31.49
N ASP A 313 -13.81 7.88 -32.36
CA ASP A 313 -13.99 7.94 -33.80
C ASP A 313 -13.48 6.67 -34.46
N ILE A 314 -14.41 5.90 -35.02
CA ILE A 314 -14.13 4.67 -35.78
C ILE A 314 -14.46 4.80 -37.25
N THR A 315 -14.88 6.00 -37.68
CA THR A 315 -15.20 6.26 -39.07
C THR A 315 -13.90 6.57 -39.84
N ALA A 316 -13.55 5.72 -40.79
CA ALA A 316 -12.39 5.96 -41.64
C ALA A 316 -12.60 7.21 -42.52
N HIS A 317 -11.53 7.98 -42.72
CA HIS A 317 -11.51 9.10 -43.65
C HIS A 317 -11.80 8.65 -45.10
N VAL A 318 -12.31 9.56 -45.91
CA VAL A 318 -12.47 9.38 -47.34
C VAL A 318 -11.40 10.21 -48.06
N LEU A 319 -10.56 9.54 -48.87
CA LEU A 319 -9.56 10.17 -49.73
C LEU A 319 -10.05 10.07 -51.17
N SER A 320 -10.03 11.19 -51.89
CA SER A 320 -10.25 11.23 -53.33
C SER A 320 -9.11 11.93 -54.02
N VAL A 321 -8.46 11.28 -54.97
CA VAL A 321 -7.39 11.85 -55.81
C VAL A 321 -7.99 12.34 -57.13
N THR A 322 -7.69 13.56 -57.52
CA THR A 322 -8.16 14.19 -58.75
C THR A 322 -7.08 14.26 -59.82
N SER A 323 -5.81 14.25 -59.42
CA SER A 323 -4.64 14.17 -60.27
C SER A 323 -3.49 13.48 -59.52
N PRO A 324 -2.63 12.66 -60.15
CA PRO A 324 -2.77 12.18 -61.52
C PRO A 324 -3.82 11.09 -61.66
N LEU A 325 -4.27 10.83 -62.90
CA LEU A 325 -5.14 9.70 -63.23
C LEU A 325 -4.30 8.51 -63.73
N GLU A 326 -4.84 7.30 -63.55
CA GLU A 326 -4.22 6.09 -64.08
C GLU A 326 -3.97 6.17 -65.59
N ASP A 327 -2.94 5.48 -66.07
CA ASP A 327 -2.55 5.38 -67.46
C ASP A 327 -2.36 6.72 -68.19
N SER A 328 -2.12 7.80 -67.45
CA SER A 328 -2.03 9.15 -67.96
C SER A 328 -0.59 9.65 -68.09
N PHE A 329 -0.42 10.75 -68.89
CA PHE A 329 0.85 11.39 -69.08
C PHE A 329 0.79 12.87 -68.67
N TYR A 330 1.78 13.30 -67.88
CA TYR A 330 1.83 14.61 -67.24
C TYR A 330 3.17 15.29 -67.59
N LEU A 331 3.14 16.59 -67.81
CA LEU A 331 4.32 17.43 -67.91
C LEU A 331 4.72 18.06 -66.60
N ASP A 332 3.70 18.37 -65.77
CA ASP A 332 3.82 18.85 -64.44
C ASP A 332 3.20 17.73 -63.51
N PHE A 333 4.01 17.12 -62.66
CA PHE A 333 3.59 15.94 -61.90
C PHE A 333 3.00 16.35 -60.55
N LEU A 334 1.76 16.87 -60.64
CA LEU A 334 1.02 17.40 -59.49
C LEU A 334 0.08 16.32 -58.91
N LEU A 335 0.25 16.01 -57.63
CA LEU A 335 -0.69 15.21 -56.88
C LEU A 335 -1.74 16.12 -56.23
N GLU A 336 -2.99 16.03 -56.72
CA GLU A 336 -4.14 16.78 -56.19
C GLU A 336 -5.11 15.82 -55.55
N TYR A 337 -5.52 16.12 -54.28
CA TYR A 337 -6.40 15.25 -53.52
C TYR A 337 -7.29 16.04 -52.55
N ASN A 338 -8.39 15.39 -52.14
CA ASN A 338 -9.27 15.87 -51.07
C ASN A 338 -9.41 14.77 -50.01
N VAL A 339 -9.50 15.18 -48.75
CA VAL A 339 -9.79 14.28 -47.60
C VAL A 339 -11.00 14.79 -46.85
N SER A 340 -11.82 13.88 -46.33
CA SER A 340 -13.05 14.23 -45.61
C SER A 340 -12.81 14.87 -44.23
N GLU A 341 -11.61 14.67 -43.67
CA GLU A 341 -11.25 15.13 -42.34
C GLU A 341 -9.73 15.30 -42.15
N PRO A 342 -9.28 16.02 -41.10
CA PRO A 342 -7.86 16.19 -40.83
C PRO A 342 -7.16 14.88 -40.50
N LEU A 343 -5.94 14.75 -40.99
CA LEU A 343 -5.11 13.54 -40.83
C LEU A 343 -4.13 13.67 -39.66
N SER A 344 -3.71 12.53 -39.10
CA SER A 344 -2.57 12.41 -38.18
C SER A 344 -1.29 11.95 -38.86
N PHE A 345 -1.42 11.26 -40.01
CA PHE A 345 -0.31 10.73 -40.79
C PHE A 345 -0.68 10.67 -42.26
N GLY A 346 0.29 10.93 -43.14
CA GLY A 346 0.17 10.74 -44.56
C GLY A 346 1.50 10.47 -45.22
N ARG A 347 1.52 9.51 -46.13
CA ARG A 347 2.70 9.12 -46.90
C ARG A 347 2.33 8.84 -48.34
N VAL A 348 3.16 9.29 -49.27
CA VAL A 348 3.07 9.04 -50.69
C VAL A 348 4.33 8.31 -51.16
N ASP A 349 4.17 7.11 -51.67
CA ASP A 349 5.25 6.29 -52.22
C ASP A 349 5.11 6.25 -53.74
N LEU A 350 6.20 6.49 -54.47
CA LEU A 350 6.28 6.41 -55.91
C LEU A 350 7.26 5.32 -56.33
N GLN A 351 6.76 4.29 -57.00
CA GLN A 351 7.56 3.19 -57.49
C GLN A 351 7.64 3.26 -59.04
N ARG A 352 8.85 3.42 -59.60
CA ARG A 352 9.01 3.30 -61.04
C ARG A 352 8.70 1.90 -61.52
N THR A 353 7.80 1.76 -62.51
CA THR A 353 7.38 0.48 -63.06
C THR A 353 7.70 0.32 -64.55
N ARG A 354 7.79 1.41 -65.35
CA ARG A 354 8.01 1.35 -66.78
C ARG A 354 8.80 2.57 -67.31
N GLY A 355 9.07 2.58 -68.61
CA GLY A 355 9.68 3.70 -69.32
C GLY A 355 11.17 3.91 -69.02
N VAL A 356 11.61 5.14 -68.97
CA VAL A 356 13.01 5.52 -68.68
C VAL A 356 13.47 5.01 -67.37
N TYR A 357 14.69 4.49 -67.29
CA TYR A 357 15.25 3.97 -66.02
C TYR A 357 15.49 5.10 -65.01
N ASP A 358 15.04 4.91 -63.81
CA ASP A 358 15.23 5.81 -62.69
C ASP A 358 15.91 5.04 -61.55
N ALA A 359 17.18 5.41 -61.29
CA ALA A 359 18.02 4.73 -60.32
C ALA A 359 17.69 5.15 -58.86
N ASP A 360 16.99 6.27 -58.68
CA ASP A 360 16.66 6.84 -57.39
C ASP A 360 15.29 6.34 -56.87
N SER A 361 14.48 5.68 -57.71
CA SER A 361 13.21 5.05 -57.33
C SER A 361 13.45 3.79 -56.47
N PRO A 362 12.64 3.53 -55.42
CA PRO A 362 11.41 4.20 -55.03
C PRO A 362 11.62 5.51 -54.26
N TYR A 363 10.66 6.42 -54.36
CA TYR A 363 10.61 7.66 -53.60
C TYR A 363 9.53 7.56 -52.53
N THR A 364 9.77 8.20 -51.39
CA THR A 364 8.79 8.32 -50.28
C THR A 364 8.72 9.77 -49.84
N ILE A 365 7.51 10.30 -49.71
CA ILE A 365 7.21 11.62 -49.17
C ILE A 365 6.28 11.45 -47.96
N GLU A 366 6.62 12.07 -46.84
CA GLU A 366 5.70 12.25 -45.73
C GLU A 366 5.01 13.60 -45.87
N LEU A 367 3.69 13.63 -45.62
CA LEU A 367 2.91 14.86 -45.62
C LEU A 367 3.30 15.73 -44.42
N ASP A 368 3.49 17.02 -44.66
CA ASP A 368 3.77 17.99 -43.61
C ASP A 368 2.50 18.38 -42.82
N ASN A 369 2.67 19.12 -41.71
CA ASN A 369 1.57 19.55 -40.87
C ASN A 369 0.50 20.39 -41.57
N GLU A 370 0.87 21.16 -42.59
CA GLU A 370 -0.09 21.97 -43.36
C GLU A 370 -0.91 21.05 -44.28
N GLN A 371 -0.27 20.10 -44.94
CA GLN A 371 -0.90 19.13 -45.83
C GLN A 371 -1.85 18.17 -45.07
N LEU A 372 -1.53 17.81 -43.82
CA LEU A 372 -2.37 16.98 -42.99
C LEU A 372 -3.67 17.67 -42.52
N LEU A 373 -3.72 19.00 -42.51
CA LEU A 373 -4.87 19.78 -42.05
C LEU A 373 -5.79 20.30 -43.17
N VAL A 374 -5.33 20.26 -44.41
CA VAL A 374 -6.12 20.78 -45.55
C VAL A 374 -7.08 19.70 -46.05
N LEU A 375 -8.38 20.03 -46.09
CA LEU A 375 -9.46 19.10 -46.45
C LEU A 375 -9.77 19.08 -47.96
N GLU A 376 -9.66 20.24 -48.61
CA GLU A 376 -10.03 20.41 -50.02
C GLU A 376 -8.91 21.06 -50.81
N ASN A 377 -8.76 20.62 -52.08
CA ASN A 377 -7.77 21.13 -53.02
C ASN A 377 -6.32 21.09 -52.52
N SER A 378 -5.98 20.05 -51.77
CA SER A 378 -4.59 19.77 -51.41
C SER A 378 -3.80 19.44 -52.65
N SER A 379 -2.59 19.99 -52.78
CA SER A 379 -1.72 19.70 -53.91
C SER A 379 -0.25 19.55 -53.48
N ILE A 380 0.44 18.59 -54.09
CA ILE A 380 1.86 18.34 -53.92
C ILE A 380 2.51 18.32 -55.29
N ASP A 381 3.44 19.23 -55.52
CA ASP A 381 4.22 19.30 -56.76
C ASP A 381 5.38 18.29 -56.66
N LEU A 382 5.14 17.07 -57.19
CA LEU A 382 6.04 15.94 -57.06
C LEU A 382 7.33 16.12 -57.84
N ASP A 383 7.31 16.79 -59.00
CA ASP A 383 8.48 17.02 -59.82
C ASP A 383 9.37 18.18 -59.34
N GLN A 384 8.84 19.05 -58.48
CA GLN A 384 9.63 20.05 -57.76
C GLN A 384 10.41 19.48 -56.59
N ILE A 385 9.86 18.46 -55.91
CA ILE A 385 10.46 17.90 -54.71
C ILE A 385 11.23 16.60 -54.94
N LEU A 386 10.95 15.88 -56.03
CA LEU A 386 11.62 14.63 -56.39
C LEU A 386 12.36 14.74 -57.73
N PRO A 387 13.55 14.13 -57.86
CA PRO A 387 14.32 14.16 -59.12
C PRO A 387 13.78 13.13 -60.15
N LEU A 388 12.48 13.19 -60.43
CA LEU A 388 11.80 12.26 -61.34
C LEU A 388 12.40 12.28 -62.77
N LYS A 389 12.29 11.18 -63.50
CA LYS A 389 12.83 11.03 -64.84
C LYS A 389 11.75 11.14 -65.89
N SER A 390 11.86 12.13 -66.76
CA SER A 390 10.94 12.29 -67.90
C SER A 390 10.93 11.04 -68.78
N GLY A 391 9.75 10.54 -69.08
CA GLY A 391 9.51 9.29 -69.80
C GLY A 391 9.55 8.02 -68.88
N ALA A 392 9.70 8.18 -67.62
CA ALA A 392 9.49 7.09 -66.68
C ALA A 392 8.02 7.00 -66.23
N GLY A 393 7.51 5.79 -66.05
CA GLY A 393 6.20 5.55 -65.50
C GLY A 393 6.31 5.08 -64.06
N TYR A 394 5.47 5.65 -63.21
CA TYR A 394 5.42 5.41 -61.77
C TYR A 394 4.03 4.89 -61.36
N ASP A 395 4.01 3.98 -60.37
CA ASP A 395 2.83 3.70 -59.58
C ASP A 395 2.93 4.50 -58.29
N ILE A 396 1.83 5.13 -57.87
CA ILE A 396 1.73 6.01 -56.72
C ILE A 396 0.83 5.37 -55.69
N GLN A 397 1.35 5.09 -54.50
CA GLN A 397 0.61 4.59 -53.37
C GLN A 397 0.46 5.68 -52.31
N ILE A 398 -0.77 5.89 -51.84
CA ILE A 398 -1.05 6.89 -50.80
C ILE A 398 -1.57 6.17 -49.59
N SER A 399 -0.89 6.32 -48.46
CA SER A 399 -1.24 5.77 -47.14
C SER A 399 -1.50 6.91 -46.15
N ILE A 400 -2.68 7.00 -45.62
CA ILE A 400 -3.07 8.07 -44.68
C ILE A 400 -3.81 7.49 -43.45
N LEU A 401 -3.70 8.19 -42.33
CA LEU A 401 -4.45 7.92 -41.11
C LEU A 401 -5.15 9.20 -40.65
N ASP A 402 -6.39 9.08 -40.18
CA ASP A 402 -7.08 10.18 -39.54
C ASP A 402 -6.52 10.45 -38.10
N ARG A 403 -7.10 11.40 -37.40
CA ARG A 403 -6.65 11.75 -36.02
C ARG A 403 -6.86 10.66 -35.01
N ALA A 404 -7.83 9.76 -35.20
CA ALA A 404 -8.08 8.61 -34.36
C ALA A 404 -7.18 7.42 -34.70
N GLY A 405 -6.47 7.46 -35.82
CA GLY A 405 -5.64 6.38 -36.33
C GLY A 405 -6.39 5.38 -37.21
N ASN A 406 -7.59 5.74 -37.73
CA ASN A 406 -8.29 4.88 -38.67
C ASN A 406 -7.61 5.00 -40.05
N SER A 407 -7.44 3.85 -40.72
CA SER A 407 -7.05 3.78 -42.12
C SER A 407 -8.26 3.53 -43.00
N SER A 408 -8.25 4.03 -44.24
CA SER A 408 -9.24 3.58 -45.24
C SER A 408 -9.06 2.09 -45.57
N ASP A 409 -10.15 1.38 -45.80
CA ASP A 409 -10.10 -0.04 -46.22
C ASP A 409 -9.41 -0.25 -47.56
N GLU A 410 -9.26 0.81 -48.39
CA GLU A 410 -8.61 0.79 -49.69
C GLU A 410 -7.40 1.73 -49.68
N GLU A 411 -6.19 1.18 -49.79
CA GLU A 411 -5.01 1.93 -50.15
C GLU A 411 -5.22 2.46 -51.58
N ILE A 412 -5.05 3.78 -51.78
CA ILE A 412 -5.14 4.34 -53.11
C ILE A 412 -3.83 4.03 -53.85
N LEU A 413 -3.95 3.19 -54.87
CA LEU A 413 -2.89 2.90 -55.81
C LEU A 413 -3.28 3.48 -57.17
N ILE A 414 -2.47 4.39 -57.73
CA ILE A 414 -2.65 4.97 -59.03
C ILE A 414 -1.55 4.40 -59.92
N GLU A 415 -1.95 3.56 -60.84
CA GLU A 415 -0.97 2.84 -61.66
C GLU A 415 -0.62 3.55 -62.98
N ASN A 416 0.57 3.28 -63.46
CA ASN A 416 1.03 3.62 -64.78
C ASN A 416 1.04 5.12 -65.13
N VAL A 417 1.29 6.01 -64.22
CA VAL A 417 1.38 7.45 -64.45
C VAL A 417 2.75 7.78 -65.09
N THR A 418 2.79 8.38 -66.24
CA THR A 418 4.05 8.71 -66.93
C THR A 418 4.35 10.21 -66.79
N TYR A 419 5.58 10.52 -66.35
CA TYR A 419 6.11 11.85 -66.17
C TYR A 419 6.92 12.28 -67.41
#